data_d996feedef64b1201407bbe33f4828b4
#
_entry.id   d996feedef64b1201407bbe33f4828b4
#
_cell.length_a   1.000
_cell.length_b   1.000
_cell.length_c   1.000
_cell.angle_alpha   90.00
_cell.angle_beta   90.00
_cell.angle_gamma   90.00
#
_symmetry.space_group_name_H-M   'P 1'
#
loop_
_entity.id
_entity.type
_entity.pdbx_description
1 polymer ?
#
loop_
_entity_poly.entity_id
_entity_poly.type
_entity_poly.pdbx_seq_one_letter_code
_entity_poly.pdbx_strand_id
1 'polypeptide(L)'
;MIDVIKRFGLPFRRELVLGPLSKLVEVGFDLCTPLVVALMIDRGVGTRDVRALAWYGALLAAMALAGFASTLICQKMASRASQGIGTALRDALFTHVNELSGAEIDRFGTPSLITRITNDVNQVQLAIALAIRQMTRFPLLAVGSMVAALLIDARLGVVFLIATPLIGLVFWLVMARCIPHFKRMQLKLDRIALITREGLSGARAVRAFVREGHERERFGRAAADQADVAIAVGRLTSLLNPATFLIMNLAVCAILWVGGAQVNVGALTQGQVMAFVNYMTQTLLAIVYVANLVVVFTRAQASAERIFEVLDCEPSVREPAVAVECRPSAPASQAIRLADVGFAYPGASLRAVEGVTLQVPAGGTLGVIGGTGSGKSTLAQLLVRLYDATEGSIEVLGEDVRSLPLGELRAMIGYVPQKAELVSGTIRSNLLWRDASASDAELWRALETAQAAEFVRRLPRGLDAEVEAGGGNFSGGQRQRLTIARALVGDPRVLVLDDASSALDLKTDAELRTALRTCHAGAALGGCTVVVSQRVASVCDADVICVMRRGRAVGVGTHGQLLANCPVYREIVDSQQADEGVVVHG
;
A
#
# COMPACT_ATOMS: atom_id res chain seq x y z
N MET A 1 8.08 -14.92 5.15
CA MET A 1 9.38 -14.42 5.69
C MET A 1 10.59 -15.08 5.03
N ILE A 2 10.61 -16.40 4.86
CA ILE A 2 11.71 -17.10 4.17
C ILE A 2 11.88 -16.59 2.74
N ASP A 3 10.80 -16.35 2.02
CA ASP A 3 10.82 -15.86 0.64
C ASP A 3 11.35 -14.42 0.54
N VAL A 4 11.05 -13.59 1.54
CA VAL A 4 11.67 -12.25 1.65
C VAL A 4 13.19 -12.35 1.71
N ILE A 5 13.71 -13.25 2.57
CA ILE A 5 15.15 -13.42 2.73
C ILE A 5 15.77 -14.03 1.46
N LYS A 6 15.10 -14.98 0.82
CA LYS A 6 15.59 -15.58 -0.44
C LYS A 6 15.64 -14.56 -1.58
N ARG A 7 14.60 -13.74 -1.76
CA ARG A 7 14.48 -12.80 -2.89
C ARG A 7 15.24 -11.50 -2.66
N PHE A 8 15.25 -10.97 -1.43
CA PHE A 8 15.83 -9.66 -1.11
C PHE A 8 17.01 -9.70 -0.14
N GLY A 9 17.31 -10.84 0.47
CA GLY A 9 18.38 -10.97 1.47
C GLY A 9 19.78 -11.24 0.90
N LEU A 10 19.90 -11.66 -0.36
CA LEU A 10 21.20 -11.99 -0.98
C LEU A 10 22.25 -10.89 -0.90
N PRO A 11 21.94 -9.60 -1.16
CA PRO A 11 22.90 -8.52 -1.01
C PRO A 11 23.39 -8.32 0.42
N PHE A 12 22.59 -8.75 1.41
CA PHE A 12 22.84 -8.58 2.86
C PHE A 12 23.23 -9.89 3.55
N ARG A 13 23.74 -10.89 2.80
CA ARG A 13 24.10 -12.22 3.35
C ARG A 13 25.16 -12.13 4.46
N ARG A 14 26.09 -11.18 4.36
CA ARG A 14 27.14 -10.97 5.38
C ARG A 14 26.52 -10.52 6.69
N GLU A 15 25.64 -9.57 6.65
CA GLU A 15 24.93 -9.02 7.80
C GLU A 15 23.99 -10.05 8.45
N LEU A 16 23.31 -10.84 7.62
CA LEU A 16 22.41 -11.92 8.05
C LEU A 16 23.15 -13.08 8.74
N VAL A 17 24.45 -13.27 8.47
CA VAL A 17 25.28 -14.31 9.10
C VAL A 17 26.09 -13.74 10.28
N LEU A 18 26.80 -12.62 10.08
CA LEU A 18 27.67 -12.03 11.10
C LEU A 18 26.88 -11.47 12.29
N GLY A 19 25.64 -10.97 12.06
CA GLY A 19 24.79 -10.50 13.13
C GLY A 19 24.47 -11.59 14.16
N PRO A 20 23.82 -12.71 13.77
CA PRO A 20 23.58 -13.84 14.66
C PRO A 20 24.86 -14.44 15.25
N LEU A 21 25.95 -14.52 14.48
CA LEU A 21 27.22 -15.06 14.97
C LEU A 21 27.79 -14.18 16.11
N SER A 22 27.78 -12.85 15.96
CA SER A 22 28.16 -11.94 17.04
C SER A 22 27.27 -12.13 18.28
N LYS A 23 25.98 -12.41 18.06
CA LYS A 23 25.03 -12.64 19.15
C LYS A 23 25.29 -13.95 19.88
N LEU A 24 25.77 -15.00 19.18
CA LEU A 24 26.23 -16.25 19.80
C LEU A 24 27.38 -16.03 20.76
N VAL A 25 28.35 -15.19 20.40
CA VAL A 25 29.49 -14.83 21.27
C VAL A 25 28.99 -14.12 22.54
N GLU A 26 28.06 -13.17 22.40
CA GLU A 26 27.44 -12.49 23.55
C GLU A 26 26.71 -13.47 24.47
N VAL A 27 25.91 -14.40 23.91
CA VAL A 27 25.21 -15.44 24.68
C VAL A 27 26.22 -16.33 25.44
N GLY A 28 27.34 -16.65 24.82
CA GLY A 28 28.44 -17.38 25.49
C GLY A 28 28.91 -16.65 26.75
N PHE A 29 29.14 -15.33 26.66
CA PHE A 29 29.50 -14.53 27.85
C PHE A 29 28.36 -14.44 28.88
N ASP A 30 27.12 -14.29 28.44
CA ASP A 30 25.94 -14.29 29.32
C ASP A 30 25.82 -15.60 30.11
N LEU A 31 26.09 -16.74 29.49
CA LEU A 31 26.08 -18.06 30.13
C LEU A 31 27.30 -18.30 31.04
N CYS A 32 28.47 -17.75 30.72
CA CYS A 32 29.66 -17.87 31.55
C CYS A 32 29.64 -16.93 32.76
N THR A 33 28.91 -15.80 32.68
CA THR A 33 28.88 -14.80 33.76
C THR A 33 28.47 -15.38 35.13
N PRO A 34 27.37 -16.19 35.28
CA PRO A 34 27.02 -16.80 36.55
C PRO A 34 28.08 -17.73 37.12
N LEU A 35 28.83 -18.44 36.23
CA LEU A 35 29.95 -19.33 36.67
C LEU A 35 31.13 -18.52 37.21
N VAL A 36 31.50 -17.44 36.52
CA VAL A 36 32.60 -16.56 37.02
C VAL A 36 32.19 -15.87 38.31
N VAL A 37 30.93 -15.47 38.48
CA VAL A 37 30.41 -14.93 39.75
C VAL A 37 30.49 -15.99 40.86
N ALA A 38 30.15 -17.25 40.55
CA ALA A 38 30.28 -18.36 41.49
C ALA A 38 31.75 -18.52 41.98
N LEU A 39 32.70 -18.55 41.02
CA LEU A 39 34.13 -18.63 41.34
C LEU A 39 34.61 -17.41 42.16
N MET A 40 34.11 -16.22 41.86
CA MET A 40 34.42 -15.01 42.61
C MET A 40 33.94 -15.08 44.07
N ILE A 41 32.73 -15.65 44.29
CA ILE A 41 32.20 -15.87 45.64
C ILE A 41 33.03 -16.93 46.37
N ASP A 42 33.28 -18.08 45.75
CA ASP A 42 33.89 -19.21 46.40
C ASP A 42 35.39 -18.98 46.68
N ARG A 43 36.14 -18.47 45.68
CA ARG A 43 37.60 -18.29 45.77
C ARG A 43 38.05 -16.88 46.16
N GLY A 44 37.16 -15.89 46.07
CA GLY A 44 37.45 -14.50 46.47
C GLY A 44 36.88 -14.18 47.84
N VAL A 45 35.55 -14.25 47.98
CA VAL A 45 34.87 -13.90 49.22
C VAL A 45 35.05 -14.98 50.28
N GLY A 46 34.84 -16.25 49.92
CA GLY A 46 34.92 -17.38 50.86
C GLY A 46 36.31 -17.56 51.49
N THR A 47 37.38 -17.35 50.72
CA THR A 47 38.77 -17.46 51.20
C THR A 47 39.36 -16.11 51.67
N ARG A 48 38.60 -14.99 51.54
CA ARG A 48 39.06 -13.61 51.84
C ARG A 48 40.28 -13.20 51.02
N ASP A 49 40.46 -13.76 49.80
CA ASP A 49 41.58 -13.42 48.92
C ASP A 49 41.21 -12.23 48.01
N VAL A 50 41.72 -11.05 48.34
CA VAL A 50 41.51 -9.80 47.61
C VAL A 50 42.09 -9.89 46.18
N ARG A 51 43.16 -10.65 45.96
CA ARG A 51 43.76 -10.81 44.62
C ARG A 51 42.85 -11.64 43.69
N ALA A 52 42.32 -12.74 44.23
CA ALA A 52 41.33 -13.54 43.49
C ALA A 52 40.07 -12.74 43.16
N LEU A 53 39.58 -11.93 44.14
CA LEU A 53 38.43 -11.04 43.94
C LEU A 53 38.69 -10.02 42.83
N ALA A 54 39.87 -9.36 42.83
CA ALA A 54 40.25 -8.39 41.81
C ALA A 54 40.40 -9.05 40.42
N TRP A 55 40.98 -10.27 40.35
CA TRP A 55 41.14 -11.02 39.10
C TRP A 55 39.79 -11.41 38.49
N TYR A 56 38.87 -12.02 39.23
CA TYR A 56 37.53 -12.38 38.72
C TYR A 56 36.70 -11.13 38.41
N GLY A 57 36.86 -10.02 39.19
CA GLY A 57 36.24 -8.74 38.86
C GLY A 57 36.73 -8.17 37.53
N ALA A 58 38.05 -8.21 37.29
CA ALA A 58 38.63 -7.80 36.00
C ALA A 58 38.18 -8.70 34.84
N LEU A 59 38.06 -10.01 35.07
CA LEU A 59 37.52 -10.96 34.07
C LEU A 59 36.06 -10.63 33.72
N LEU A 60 35.22 -10.37 34.72
CA LEU A 60 33.82 -9.95 34.49
C LEU A 60 33.74 -8.64 33.69
N ALA A 61 34.58 -7.67 34.02
CA ALA A 61 34.65 -6.41 33.28
C ALA A 61 35.11 -6.63 31.84
N ALA A 62 36.11 -7.49 31.61
CA ALA A 62 36.57 -7.85 30.26
C ALA A 62 35.47 -8.56 29.46
N MET A 63 34.74 -9.51 30.07
CA MET A 63 33.59 -10.18 29.45
C MET A 63 32.46 -9.22 29.12
N ALA A 64 32.16 -8.27 30.02
CA ALA A 64 31.14 -7.23 29.77
C ALA A 64 31.54 -6.32 28.61
N LEU A 65 32.80 -5.89 28.51
CA LEU A 65 33.32 -5.08 27.41
C LEU A 65 33.28 -5.86 26.06
N ALA A 66 33.67 -7.13 26.08
CA ALA A 66 33.62 -7.98 24.89
C ALA A 66 32.18 -8.25 24.46
N GLY A 67 31.27 -8.50 25.41
CA GLY A 67 29.82 -8.64 25.14
C GLY A 67 29.22 -7.36 24.59
N PHE A 68 29.58 -6.21 25.13
CA PHE A 68 29.16 -4.90 24.65
C PHE A 68 29.62 -4.66 23.19
N ALA A 69 30.90 -4.95 22.89
CA ALA A 69 31.42 -4.86 21.52
C ALA A 69 30.66 -5.78 20.54
N SER A 70 30.41 -7.03 20.95
CA SER A 70 29.61 -8.00 20.17
C SER A 70 28.18 -7.50 19.94
N THR A 71 27.56 -6.90 20.96
CA THR A 71 26.21 -6.28 20.83
C THR A 71 26.21 -5.15 19.83
N LEU A 72 27.21 -4.25 19.84
CA LEU A 72 27.30 -3.13 18.88
C LEU A 72 27.45 -3.66 17.44
N ILE A 73 28.27 -4.68 17.22
CA ILE A 73 28.42 -5.33 15.90
C ILE A 73 27.07 -5.91 15.45
N CYS A 74 26.41 -6.67 16.32
CA CYS A 74 25.10 -7.25 16.02
C CYS A 74 24.06 -6.18 15.67
N GLN A 75 23.98 -5.10 16.46
CA GLN A 75 23.05 -3.99 16.23
C GLN A 75 23.29 -3.32 14.88
N LYS A 76 24.56 -3.07 14.54
CA LYS A 76 24.95 -2.50 13.24
C LYS A 76 24.55 -3.42 12.07
N MET A 77 24.82 -4.73 12.17
CA MET A 77 24.47 -5.69 11.14
C MET A 77 22.95 -5.84 11.01
N ALA A 78 22.24 -5.96 12.12
CA ALA A 78 20.78 -6.06 12.13
C ALA A 78 20.11 -4.82 11.53
N SER A 79 20.61 -3.62 11.87
CA SER A 79 20.08 -2.38 11.30
C SER A 79 20.32 -2.28 9.80
N ARG A 80 21.54 -2.59 9.32
CA ARG A 80 21.86 -2.57 7.90
C ARG A 80 21.01 -3.56 7.09
N ALA A 81 20.92 -4.81 7.56
CA ALA A 81 20.14 -5.84 6.88
C ALA A 81 18.64 -5.48 6.84
N SER A 82 18.07 -5.11 7.98
CA SER A 82 16.63 -4.81 8.06
C SER A 82 16.23 -3.58 7.24
N GLN A 83 17.01 -2.49 7.33
CA GLN A 83 16.73 -1.28 6.55
C GLN A 83 17.00 -1.50 5.07
N GLY A 84 18.09 -2.17 4.70
CA GLY A 84 18.43 -2.45 3.30
C GLY A 84 17.38 -3.33 2.62
N ILE A 85 16.95 -4.42 3.26
CA ILE A 85 15.88 -5.28 2.75
C ILE A 85 14.56 -4.50 2.64
N GLY A 86 14.24 -3.67 3.64
CA GLY A 86 13.03 -2.86 3.60
C GLY A 86 13.04 -1.82 2.48
N THR A 87 14.19 -1.21 2.19
CA THR A 87 14.35 -0.29 1.05
C THR A 87 14.15 -1.03 -0.26
N ALA A 88 14.80 -2.21 -0.43
CA ALA A 88 14.64 -3.03 -1.62
C ALA A 88 13.19 -3.51 -1.84
N LEU A 89 12.48 -3.85 -0.76
CA LEU A 89 11.06 -4.20 -0.82
C LEU A 89 10.18 -3.03 -1.27
N ARG A 90 10.44 -1.82 -0.75
CA ARG A 90 9.69 -0.61 -1.15
C ARG A 90 9.93 -0.26 -2.61
N ASP A 91 11.17 -0.32 -3.03
CA ASP A 91 11.57 -0.06 -4.41
C ASP A 91 10.90 -1.05 -5.38
N ALA A 92 10.99 -2.35 -5.08
CA ALA A 92 10.34 -3.39 -5.88
C ALA A 92 8.81 -3.23 -5.92
N LEU A 93 8.17 -2.96 -4.76
CA LEU A 93 6.73 -2.73 -4.71
C LEU A 93 6.32 -1.49 -5.50
N PHE A 94 7.04 -0.38 -5.33
CA PHE A 94 6.72 0.87 -6.02
C PHE A 94 6.88 0.73 -7.54
N THR A 95 7.97 0.11 -7.99
CA THR A 95 8.21 -0.17 -9.40
C THR A 95 7.10 -1.06 -9.96
N HIS A 96 6.82 -2.17 -9.29
CA HIS A 96 5.80 -3.12 -9.77
C HIS A 96 4.38 -2.52 -9.78
N VAL A 97 4.00 -1.73 -8.76
CA VAL A 97 2.70 -1.03 -8.73
C VAL A 97 2.54 -0.07 -9.91
N ASN A 98 3.63 0.57 -10.37
CA ASN A 98 3.57 1.44 -11.55
C ASN A 98 3.48 0.64 -12.87
N GLU A 99 3.81 -0.64 -12.88
CA GLU A 99 3.67 -1.56 -14.02
C GLU A 99 2.28 -2.22 -14.06
N LEU A 100 1.54 -2.22 -12.94
CA LEU A 100 0.18 -2.78 -12.87
C LEU A 100 -0.80 -1.97 -13.74
N SER A 101 -1.77 -2.65 -14.32
CA SER A 101 -2.86 -2.02 -15.05
C SER A 101 -3.97 -1.51 -14.13
N GLY A 102 -4.91 -0.76 -14.69
CA GLY A 102 -6.05 -0.20 -13.94
C GLY A 102 -6.84 -1.26 -13.16
N ALA A 103 -7.00 -2.46 -13.76
CA ALA A 103 -7.73 -3.56 -13.14
C ALA A 103 -7.14 -4.02 -11.80
N GLU A 104 -5.83 -4.17 -11.73
CA GLU A 104 -5.15 -4.59 -10.50
C GLU A 104 -5.13 -3.47 -9.47
N ILE A 105 -4.91 -2.22 -9.91
CA ILE A 105 -4.97 -1.05 -9.01
C ILE A 105 -6.36 -0.93 -8.37
N ASP A 106 -7.42 -1.11 -9.16
CA ASP A 106 -8.80 -1.09 -8.65
C ASP A 106 -9.09 -2.28 -7.73
N ARG A 107 -8.59 -3.48 -8.05
CA ARG A 107 -8.74 -4.69 -7.23
C ARG A 107 -8.08 -4.53 -5.87
N PHE A 108 -6.85 -4.03 -5.80
CA PHE A 108 -6.14 -3.85 -4.53
C PHE A 108 -6.62 -2.61 -3.77
N GLY A 109 -6.97 -1.56 -4.48
CA GLY A 109 -7.30 -0.24 -3.96
C GLY A 109 -6.08 0.56 -3.49
N THR A 110 -6.00 1.83 -3.85
CA THR A 110 -4.87 2.73 -3.50
C THR A 110 -4.55 2.76 -1.99
N PRO A 111 -5.53 2.82 -1.05
CA PRO A 111 -5.23 2.84 0.38
C PRO A 111 -4.55 1.55 0.86
N SER A 112 -4.91 0.39 0.27
CA SER A 112 -4.30 -0.90 0.59
C SER A 112 -2.86 -0.97 0.08
N LEU A 113 -2.59 -0.52 -1.15
CA LEU A 113 -1.25 -0.45 -1.72
C LEU A 113 -0.32 0.45 -0.90
N ILE A 114 -0.79 1.62 -0.48
CA ILE A 114 -0.04 2.51 0.42
C ILE A 114 0.29 1.80 1.73
N THR A 115 -0.67 1.09 2.34
CA THR A 115 -0.44 0.35 3.59
C THR A 115 0.61 -0.75 3.42
N ARG A 116 0.62 -1.44 2.28
CA ARG A 116 1.60 -2.50 1.96
C ARG A 116 3.02 -1.92 1.82
N ILE A 117 3.18 -0.81 1.09
CA ILE A 117 4.49 -0.16 0.89
C ILE A 117 5.03 0.44 2.20
N THR A 118 4.16 0.94 3.08
CA THR A 118 4.55 1.61 4.32
C THR A 118 4.55 0.67 5.51
N ASN A 119 3.37 0.31 6.00
CA ASN A 119 3.21 -0.40 7.27
C ASN A 119 3.64 -1.87 7.18
N ASP A 120 3.25 -2.59 6.12
CA ASP A 120 3.60 -4.01 6.00
C ASP A 120 5.10 -4.21 5.82
N VAL A 121 5.78 -3.37 5.03
CA VAL A 121 7.23 -3.39 4.93
C VAL A 121 7.88 -3.10 6.28
N ASN A 122 7.35 -2.16 7.09
CA ASN A 122 7.86 -1.89 8.44
C ASN A 122 7.73 -3.11 9.37
N GLN A 123 6.62 -3.88 9.29
CA GLN A 123 6.48 -5.11 10.09
C GLN A 123 7.52 -6.17 9.69
N VAL A 124 7.79 -6.33 8.40
CA VAL A 124 8.83 -7.22 7.89
C VAL A 124 10.22 -6.77 8.34
N GLN A 125 10.53 -5.46 8.24
CA GLN A 125 11.79 -4.89 8.73
C GLN A 125 12.00 -5.16 10.22
N LEU A 126 10.98 -4.94 11.05
CA LEU A 126 11.03 -5.19 12.49
C LEU A 126 11.32 -6.67 12.77
N ALA A 127 10.64 -7.58 12.07
CA ALA A 127 10.86 -9.01 12.24
C ALA A 127 12.28 -9.44 11.86
N ILE A 128 12.84 -8.92 10.76
CA ILE A 128 14.23 -9.21 10.35
C ILE A 128 15.21 -8.71 11.41
N ALA A 129 15.02 -7.48 11.90
CA ALA A 129 15.86 -6.92 12.95
C ALA A 129 15.82 -7.76 14.23
N LEU A 130 14.62 -8.20 14.65
CA LEU A 130 14.44 -9.04 15.84
C LEU A 130 14.91 -10.48 15.60
N ALA A 131 14.81 -11.01 14.37
CA ALA A 131 15.39 -12.31 14.03
C ALA A 131 16.89 -12.33 14.28
N ILE A 132 17.61 -11.33 13.78
CA ILE A 132 19.06 -11.25 13.95
C ILE A 132 19.46 -11.05 15.41
N ARG A 133 18.71 -10.21 16.15
CA ARG A 133 19.09 -9.81 17.53
C ARG A 133 18.61 -10.79 18.60
N GLN A 134 17.38 -11.30 18.48
CA GLN A 134 16.65 -11.91 19.58
C GLN A 134 16.35 -13.40 19.36
N MET A 135 16.08 -13.80 18.10
CA MET A 135 15.73 -15.19 17.80
C MET A 135 16.88 -16.14 18.05
N THR A 136 18.12 -15.68 17.89
CA THR A 136 19.32 -16.46 18.23
C THR A 136 19.57 -16.44 19.74
N ARG A 137 19.42 -15.28 20.38
CA ARG A 137 19.78 -15.08 21.80
C ARG A 137 18.90 -15.90 22.75
N PHE A 138 17.58 -15.63 22.75
CA PHE A 138 16.72 -16.12 23.83
C PHE A 138 16.51 -17.63 23.83
N PRO A 139 16.32 -18.35 22.70
CA PRO A 139 16.25 -19.80 22.72
C PRO A 139 17.55 -20.45 23.23
N LEU A 140 18.69 -19.90 22.79
CA LEU A 140 20.00 -20.42 23.24
C LEU A 140 20.27 -20.09 24.71
N LEU A 141 19.84 -18.93 25.20
CA LEU A 141 19.96 -18.57 26.60
C LEU A 141 19.09 -19.47 27.48
N ALA A 142 17.85 -19.77 27.08
CA ALA A 142 16.97 -20.67 27.81
C ALA A 142 17.52 -22.09 27.89
N VAL A 143 17.89 -22.67 26.73
CA VAL A 143 18.48 -24.02 26.67
C VAL A 143 19.84 -24.05 27.33
N GLY A 144 20.70 -23.07 27.06
CA GLY A 144 22.04 -22.96 27.61
C GLY A 144 22.06 -22.86 29.13
N SER A 145 21.17 -22.03 29.72
CA SER A 145 21.03 -21.92 31.18
C SER A 145 20.59 -23.23 31.82
N MET A 146 19.66 -23.95 31.17
CA MET A 146 19.20 -25.25 31.65
C MET A 146 20.34 -26.32 31.57
N VAL A 147 21.07 -26.35 30.46
CA VAL A 147 22.23 -27.27 30.28
C VAL A 147 23.33 -26.92 31.29
N ALA A 148 23.66 -25.63 31.45
CA ALA A 148 24.65 -25.17 32.43
C ALA A 148 24.27 -25.57 33.87
N ALA A 149 23.00 -25.41 34.24
CA ALA A 149 22.50 -25.87 35.53
C ALA A 149 22.65 -27.41 35.72
N LEU A 150 22.28 -28.22 34.73
CA LEU A 150 22.41 -29.69 34.77
C LEU A 150 23.88 -30.14 34.88
N LEU A 151 24.80 -29.41 34.25
CA LEU A 151 26.23 -29.69 34.31
C LEU A 151 26.86 -29.36 35.66
N ILE A 152 26.33 -28.38 36.42
CA ILE A 152 26.80 -28.05 37.77
C ILE A 152 26.33 -29.11 38.76
N ASP A 153 25.06 -29.41 38.82
CA ASP A 153 24.47 -30.47 39.65
C ASP A 153 23.14 -31.00 39.03
N ALA A 154 23.09 -32.28 38.72
CA ALA A 154 21.94 -32.90 38.11
C ALA A 154 20.68 -32.88 39.00
N ARG A 155 20.83 -32.94 40.34
CA ARG A 155 19.69 -32.94 41.28
C ARG A 155 19.00 -31.61 41.31
N LEU A 156 19.77 -30.51 41.41
CA LEU A 156 19.24 -29.13 41.30
C LEU A 156 18.79 -28.78 39.90
N GLY A 157 19.44 -29.35 38.87
CA GLY A 157 19.06 -29.19 37.47
C GLY A 157 17.66 -29.71 37.16
N VAL A 158 17.13 -30.69 37.90
CA VAL A 158 15.73 -31.15 37.78
C VAL A 158 14.72 -30.02 38.06
N VAL A 159 15.04 -29.06 38.93
CA VAL A 159 14.16 -27.91 39.18
C VAL A 159 13.92 -27.14 37.89
N PHE A 160 14.95 -26.98 37.02
CA PHE A 160 14.79 -26.32 35.72
C PHE A 160 13.93 -27.13 34.74
N LEU A 161 14.10 -28.47 34.73
CA LEU A 161 13.31 -29.39 33.91
C LEU A 161 11.81 -29.35 34.27
N ILE A 162 11.47 -29.02 35.51
CA ILE A 162 10.09 -28.87 35.97
C ILE A 162 9.59 -27.43 35.79
N ALA A 163 10.36 -26.44 36.21
CA ALA A 163 9.94 -25.04 36.19
C ALA A 163 9.80 -24.47 34.77
N THR A 164 10.73 -24.82 33.87
CA THR A 164 10.72 -24.32 32.47
C THR A 164 9.47 -24.75 31.68
N PRO A 165 9.10 -26.03 31.63
CA PRO A 165 7.85 -26.45 30.98
C PRO A 165 6.61 -25.89 31.68
N LEU A 166 6.61 -25.76 33.01
CA LEU A 166 5.49 -25.21 33.76
C LEU A 166 5.25 -23.72 33.43
N ILE A 167 6.31 -22.92 33.33
CA ILE A 167 6.23 -21.53 32.85
C ILE A 167 5.71 -21.49 31.41
N GLY A 168 6.22 -22.36 30.53
CA GLY A 168 5.75 -22.48 29.15
C GLY A 168 4.26 -22.87 29.06
N LEU A 169 3.81 -23.80 29.92
CA LEU A 169 2.41 -24.22 30.00
C LEU A 169 1.50 -23.07 30.45
N VAL A 170 1.88 -22.33 31.49
CA VAL A 170 1.12 -21.16 31.95
C VAL A 170 1.01 -20.12 30.84
N PHE A 171 2.14 -19.85 30.18
CA PHE A 171 2.13 -18.92 29.05
C PHE A 171 1.18 -19.39 27.93
N TRP A 172 1.27 -20.66 27.54
CA TRP A 172 0.41 -21.25 26.52
C TRP A 172 -1.07 -21.18 26.90
N LEU A 173 -1.44 -21.54 28.14
CA LEU A 173 -2.81 -21.50 28.64
C LEU A 173 -3.39 -20.08 28.62
N VAL A 174 -2.62 -19.09 29.09
CA VAL A 174 -3.05 -17.69 29.09
C VAL A 174 -3.20 -17.19 27.66
N MET A 175 -2.22 -17.43 26.78
CA MET A 175 -2.26 -16.99 25.39
C MET A 175 -3.41 -17.66 24.61
N ALA A 176 -3.63 -18.95 24.78
CA ALA A 176 -4.74 -19.67 24.15
C ALA A 176 -6.11 -19.06 24.48
N ARG A 177 -6.27 -18.57 25.72
CA ARG A 177 -7.49 -17.86 26.12
C ARG A 177 -7.53 -16.39 25.68
N CYS A 178 -6.39 -15.72 25.59
CA CYS A 178 -6.31 -14.32 25.17
C CYS A 178 -6.55 -14.13 23.65
N ILE A 179 -6.09 -15.04 22.79
CA ILE A 179 -6.21 -14.93 21.33
C ILE A 179 -7.64 -14.64 20.85
N PRO A 180 -8.69 -15.37 21.27
CA PRO A 180 -10.07 -15.09 20.84
C PRO A 180 -10.56 -13.73 21.34
N HIS A 181 -10.15 -13.30 22.54
CA HIS A 181 -10.49 -11.98 23.06
C HIS A 181 -9.77 -10.85 22.30
N PHE A 182 -8.50 -11.03 21.91
CA PHE A 182 -7.79 -10.09 21.04
C PHE A 182 -8.48 -9.92 19.69
N LYS A 183 -8.95 -11.01 19.06
CA LYS A 183 -9.74 -10.94 17.82
C LYS A 183 -11.02 -10.13 18.01
N ARG A 184 -11.77 -10.37 19.11
CA ARG A 184 -12.98 -9.60 19.43
C ARG A 184 -12.66 -8.13 19.69
N MET A 185 -11.58 -7.83 20.40
CA MET A 185 -11.13 -6.46 20.65
C MET A 185 -10.82 -5.73 19.34
N GLN A 186 -10.17 -6.41 18.39
CA GLN A 186 -9.89 -5.83 17.07
C GLN A 186 -11.17 -5.51 16.30
N LEU A 187 -12.16 -6.43 16.26
CA LEU A 187 -13.45 -6.18 15.61
C LEU A 187 -14.20 -4.98 16.21
N LYS A 188 -14.13 -4.81 17.55
CA LYS A 188 -14.73 -3.64 18.21
C LYS A 188 -13.98 -2.35 17.89
N LEU A 189 -12.65 -2.40 17.78
CA LEU A 189 -11.82 -1.27 17.35
C LEU A 189 -12.11 -0.86 15.91
N ASP A 190 -12.26 -1.83 15.00
CA ASP A 190 -12.66 -1.59 13.61
C ASP A 190 -14.03 -0.92 13.53
N ARG A 191 -14.97 -1.31 14.43
CA ARG A 191 -16.28 -0.66 14.55
C ARG A 191 -16.17 0.81 14.97
N ILE A 192 -15.31 1.13 15.94
CA ILE A 192 -15.04 2.52 16.36
C ILE A 192 -14.44 3.30 15.18
N ALA A 193 -13.47 2.72 14.48
CA ALA A 193 -12.85 3.36 13.31
C ALA A 193 -13.87 3.65 12.19
N LEU A 194 -14.82 2.72 11.96
CA LEU A 194 -15.92 2.92 11.00
C LEU A 194 -16.81 4.08 11.41
N ILE A 195 -17.31 4.10 12.68
CA ILE A 195 -18.17 5.17 13.20
C ILE A 195 -17.45 6.53 13.10
N THR A 196 -16.17 6.57 13.46
CA THR A 196 -15.35 7.80 13.36
C THR A 196 -15.24 8.27 11.91
N ARG A 197 -14.97 7.37 10.97
CA ARG A 197 -14.88 7.69 9.53
C ARG A 197 -16.22 8.22 8.99
N GLU A 198 -17.31 7.53 9.31
CA GLU A 198 -18.67 7.95 8.92
C GLU A 198 -19.01 9.33 9.51
N GLY A 199 -18.73 9.56 10.81
CA GLY A 199 -18.98 10.82 11.49
C GLY A 199 -18.15 11.99 10.92
N LEU A 200 -16.88 11.76 10.60
CA LEU A 200 -16.00 12.79 10.00
C LEU A 200 -16.38 13.11 8.55
N SER A 201 -16.62 12.09 7.72
CA SER A 201 -17.04 12.29 6.32
C SER A 201 -18.46 12.87 6.23
N GLY A 202 -19.34 12.47 7.15
CA GLY A 202 -20.72 12.96 7.26
C GLY A 202 -20.91 14.20 8.15
N ALA A 203 -19.86 14.85 8.62
CA ALA A 203 -19.94 15.92 9.62
C ALA A 203 -20.87 17.08 9.22
N ARG A 204 -20.92 17.42 7.93
CA ARG A 204 -21.86 18.44 7.42
C ARG A 204 -23.31 18.00 7.55
N ALA A 205 -23.62 16.76 7.22
CA ALA A 205 -24.97 16.20 7.36
C ALA A 205 -25.36 16.07 8.85
N VAL A 206 -24.47 15.57 9.69
CA VAL A 206 -24.70 15.44 11.14
C VAL A 206 -25.08 16.80 11.74
N ARG A 207 -24.34 17.87 11.37
CA ARG A 207 -24.63 19.24 11.82
C ARG A 207 -25.91 19.81 11.21
N ALA A 208 -26.15 19.60 9.90
CA ALA A 208 -27.34 20.10 9.23
C ALA A 208 -28.64 19.52 9.81
N PHE A 209 -28.59 18.28 10.28
CA PHE A 209 -29.74 17.59 10.89
C PHE A 209 -29.72 17.59 12.43
N VAL A 210 -28.79 18.31 13.08
CA VAL A 210 -28.65 18.42 14.55
C VAL A 210 -28.59 17.04 15.22
N ARG A 211 -27.78 16.14 14.67
CA ARG A 211 -27.66 14.75 15.11
C ARG A 211 -26.38 14.44 15.89
N GLU A 212 -25.68 15.47 16.39
CA GLU A 212 -24.43 15.30 17.17
C GLU A 212 -24.63 14.46 18.43
N GLY A 213 -25.79 14.63 19.11
CA GLY A 213 -26.15 13.83 20.30
C GLY A 213 -26.26 12.34 19.98
N HIS A 214 -26.89 12.00 18.86
CA HIS A 214 -27.04 10.61 18.41
C HIS A 214 -25.69 9.97 18.06
N GLU A 215 -24.84 10.68 17.33
CA GLU A 215 -23.51 10.18 16.97
C GLU A 215 -22.60 10.04 18.18
N ARG A 216 -22.67 10.98 19.15
CA ARG A 216 -21.96 10.86 20.44
C ARG A 216 -22.38 9.61 21.22
N GLU A 217 -23.69 9.33 21.30
CA GLU A 217 -24.22 8.15 21.98
C GLU A 217 -23.79 6.85 21.26
N ARG A 218 -23.86 6.83 19.92
CA ARG A 218 -23.43 5.71 19.07
C ARG A 218 -21.94 5.41 19.26
N PHE A 219 -21.10 6.44 19.27
CA PHE A 219 -19.67 6.33 19.53
C PHE A 219 -19.40 5.87 20.96
N GLY A 220 -20.08 6.46 21.96
CA GLY A 220 -19.93 6.14 23.38
C GLY A 220 -20.26 4.67 23.67
N ARG A 221 -21.35 4.14 23.08
CA ARG A 221 -21.69 2.70 23.19
C ARG A 221 -20.61 1.80 22.59
N ALA A 222 -20.12 2.13 21.39
CA ALA A 222 -19.06 1.34 20.75
C ALA A 222 -17.74 1.40 21.53
N ALA A 223 -17.41 2.56 22.12
CA ALA A 223 -16.23 2.75 22.96
C ALA A 223 -16.34 1.97 24.29
N ALA A 224 -17.51 1.96 24.94
CA ALA A 224 -17.76 1.18 26.13
C ALA A 224 -17.63 -0.34 25.84
N ASP A 225 -18.27 -0.81 24.78
CA ASP A 225 -18.16 -2.20 24.32
C ASP A 225 -16.70 -2.64 24.08
N GLN A 226 -15.89 -1.76 23.48
CA GLN A 226 -14.47 -2.03 23.25
C GLN A 226 -13.68 -2.04 24.56
N ALA A 227 -13.98 -1.10 25.48
CA ALA A 227 -13.34 -1.02 26.79
C ALA A 227 -13.59 -2.30 27.61
N ASP A 228 -14.82 -2.84 27.62
CA ASP A 228 -15.16 -4.06 28.34
C ASP A 228 -14.33 -5.26 27.83
N VAL A 229 -14.20 -5.41 26.52
CA VAL A 229 -13.36 -6.47 25.93
C VAL A 229 -11.88 -6.24 26.23
N ALA A 230 -11.40 -4.99 26.16
CA ALA A 230 -10.01 -4.64 26.47
C ALA A 230 -9.68 -4.91 27.94
N ILE A 231 -10.61 -4.61 28.87
CA ILE A 231 -10.47 -4.93 30.29
C ILE A 231 -10.41 -6.45 30.50
N ALA A 232 -11.24 -7.23 29.80
CA ALA A 232 -11.20 -8.69 29.88
C ALA A 232 -9.85 -9.25 29.39
N VAL A 233 -9.32 -8.73 28.29
CA VAL A 233 -7.95 -9.05 27.80
C VAL A 233 -6.92 -8.65 28.85
N GLY A 234 -7.02 -7.42 29.38
CA GLY A 234 -6.11 -6.90 30.41
C GLY A 234 -6.08 -7.78 31.66
N ARG A 235 -7.25 -8.22 32.15
CA ARG A 235 -7.35 -9.13 33.31
C ARG A 235 -6.65 -10.47 33.07
N LEU A 236 -6.84 -11.07 31.86
CA LEU A 236 -6.20 -12.33 31.52
C LEU A 236 -4.68 -12.17 31.37
N THR A 237 -4.23 -11.13 30.66
CA THR A 237 -2.79 -10.90 30.44
C THR A 237 -2.08 -10.48 31.72
N SER A 238 -2.76 -9.75 32.63
CA SER A 238 -2.17 -9.37 33.92
C SER A 238 -1.85 -10.56 34.85
N LEU A 239 -2.49 -11.72 34.63
CA LEU A 239 -2.16 -12.94 35.38
C LEU A 239 -0.82 -13.56 34.95
N LEU A 240 -0.33 -13.22 33.75
CA LEU A 240 0.87 -13.85 33.21
C LEU A 240 2.11 -13.59 34.07
N ASN A 241 2.37 -12.33 34.40
CA ASN A 241 3.54 -11.95 35.21
C ASN A 241 3.47 -12.52 36.63
N PRO A 242 2.40 -12.34 37.42
CA PRO A 242 2.32 -12.94 38.76
C PRO A 242 2.48 -14.47 38.75
N ALA A 243 1.84 -15.17 37.81
CA ALA A 243 1.93 -16.62 37.74
C ALA A 243 3.34 -17.11 37.38
N THR A 244 3.99 -16.50 36.39
CA THR A 244 5.36 -16.85 35.99
C THR A 244 6.38 -16.50 37.08
N PHE A 245 6.22 -15.32 37.74
CA PHE A 245 7.06 -14.95 38.89
C PHE A 245 6.84 -15.85 40.10
N LEU A 246 5.61 -16.30 40.35
CA LEU A 246 5.34 -17.26 41.41
C LEU A 246 6.10 -18.56 41.19
N ILE A 247 6.03 -19.13 39.98
CA ILE A 247 6.73 -20.37 39.63
C ILE A 247 8.24 -20.16 39.77
N MET A 248 8.78 -19.04 39.25
CA MET A 248 10.19 -18.72 39.38
C MET A 248 10.62 -18.61 40.84
N ASN A 249 9.89 -17.88 41.68
CA ASN A 249 10.26 -17.71 43.09
C ASN A 249 10.16 -19.02 43.86
N LEU A 250 9.14 -19.87 43.57
CA LEU A 250 9.07 -21.20 44.18
C LEU A 250 10.24 -22.08 43.72
N ALA A 251 10.65 -21.99 42.44
CA ALA A 251 11.85 -22.67 41.96
C ALA A 251 13.12 -22.15 42.63
N VAL A 252 13.26 -20.82 42.82
CA VAL A 252 14.38 -20.21 43.57
C VAL A 252 14.36 -20.66 45.02
N CYS A 253 13.21 -20.69 45.69
CA CYS A 253 13.11 -21.23 47.08
C CYS A 253 13.54 -22.70 47.13
N ALA A 254 13.13 -23.53 46.19
CA ALA A 254 13.56 -24.92 46.10
C ALA A 254 15.08 -25.05 45.89
N ILE A 255 15.65 -24.23 44.99
CA ILE A 255 17.10 -24.16 44.73
C ILE A 255 17.85 -23.76 46.01
N LEU A 256 17.39 -22.75 46.75
CA LEU A 256 18.01 -22.30 47.97
C LEU A 256 17.90 -23.33 49.10
N TRP A 257 16.74 -24.00 49.26
CA TRP A 257 16.50 -25.01 50.26
C TRP A 257 17.35 -26.26 50.01
N VAL A 258 17.24 -26.86 48.82
CA VAL A 258 18.00 -28.08 48.47
C VAL A 258 19.47 -27.78 48.31
N GLY A 259 19.83 -26.67 47.66
CA GLY A 259 21.20 -26.22 47.48
C GLY A 259 21.88 -25.89 48.83
N GLY A 260 21.18 -25.20 49.74
CA GLY A 260 21.66 -24.94 51.08
C GLY A 260 21.97 -26.23 51.89
N ALA A 261 21.10 -27.24 51.79
CA ALA A 261 21.34 -28.53 52.39
C ALA A 261 22.59 -29.22 51.77
N GLN A 262 22.80 -29.12 50.46
CA GLN A 262 23.98 -29.67 49.77
C GLN A 262 25.27 -28.91 50.10
N VAL A 263 25.20 -27.58 50.32
CA VAL A 263 26.34 -26.79 50.79
C VAL A 263 26.76 -27.24 52.20
N ASN A 264 25.80 -27.49 53.10
CA ASN A 264 26.11 -27.95 54.48
C ASN A 264 26.84 -29.30 54.52
N VAL A 265 26.56 -30.20 53.54
CA VAL A 265 27.28 -31.48 53.45
C VAL A 265 28.52 -31.40 52.53
N GLY A 266 28.87 -30.22 52.03
CA GLY A 266 30.04 -29.99 51.21
C GLY A 266 29.96 -30.51 49.78
N ALA A 267 28.73 -30.85 49.29
CA ALA A 267 28.52 -31.33 47.94
C ALA A 267 28.46 -30.18 46.90
N LEU A 268 28.06 -28.99 47.33
CA LEU A 268 28.03 -27.79 46.52
C LEU A 268 28.69 -26.62 47.23
N THR A 269 29.06 -25.58 46.44
CA THR A 269 29.60 -24.34 46.97
C THR A 269 28.49 -23.25 47.03
N GLN A 270 28.68 -22.21 47.85
CA GLN A 270 27.74 -21.09 47.92
C GLN A 270 27.64 -20.35 46.58
N GLY A 271 28.75 -20.19 45.87
CA GLY A 271 28.78 -19.57 44.56
C GLY A 271 27.99 -20.37 43.52
N GLN A 272 28.05 -21.71 43.56
CA GLN A 272 27.24 -22.52 42.66
C GLN A 272 25.73 -22.36 42.86
N VAL A 273 25.26 -22.27 44.12
CA VAL A 273 23.85 -22.01 44.40
C VAL A 273 23.42 -20.64 43.87
N MET A 274 24.26 -19.61 43.98
CA MET A 274 23.99 -18.30 43.39
C MET A 274 23.97 -18.35 41.86
N ALA A 275 24.79 -19.17 41.20
CA ALA A 275 24.73 -19.38 39.75
C ALA A 275 23.40 -19.98 39.32
N PHE A 276 22.84 -20.96 40.07
CA PHE A 276 21.53 -21.53 39.81
C PHE A 276 20.41 -20.48 39.84
N VAL A 277 20.42 -19.58 40.84
CA VAL A 277 19.44 -18.47 40.96
C VAL A 277 19.52 -17.56 39.73
N ASN A 278 20.74 -17.18 39.32
CA ASN A 278 20.96 -16.36 38.12
C ASN A 278 20.45 -17.05 36.84
N TYR A 279 20.80 -18.33 36.65
CA TYR A 279 20.29 -19.11 35.48
C TYR A 279 18.78 -19.22 35.46
N MET A 280 18.12 -19.40 36.62
CA MET A 280 16.66 -19.45 36.71
C MET A 280 16.03 -18.13 36.25
N THR A 281 16.59 -16.99 36.68
CA THR A 281 16.13 -15.67 36.26
C THR A 281 16.33 -15.47 34.74
N GLN A 282 17.49 -15.84 34.20
CA GLN A 282 17.76 -15.77 32.74
C GLN A 282 16.78 -16.64 31.95
N THR A 283 16.50 -17.87 32.43
CA THR A 283 15.54 -18.79 31.78
C THR A 283 14.14 -18.18 31.71
N LEU A 284 13.63 -17.61 32.81
CA LEU A 284 12.33 -16.96 32.82
C LEU A 284 12.27 -15.82 31.79
N LEU A 285 13.23 -14.90 31.82
CA LEU A 285 13.29 -13.78 30.88
C LEU A 285 13.34 -14.28 29.45
N ALA A 286 14.14 -15.30 29.16
CA ALA A 286 14.26 -15.87 27.82
C ALA A 286 12.92 -16.43 27.30
N ILE A 287 12.18 -17.18 28.14
CA ILE A 287 10.86 -17.73 27.74
C ILE A 287 9.85 -16.63 27.42
N VAL A 288 9.77 -15.60 28.25
CA VAL A 288 8.86 -14.46 28.04
C VAL A 288 9.19 -13.74 26.72
N TYR A 289 10.47 -13.54 26.42
CA TYR A 289 10.89 -12.91 25.16
C TYR A 289 10.60 -13.78 23.94
N VAL A 290 10.86 -15.08 23.98
CA VAL A 290 10.54 -16.02 22.89
C VAL A 290 9.06 -15.96 22.55
N ALA A 291 8.20 -15.93 23.55
CA ALA A 291 6.76 -15.86 23.35
C ALA A 291 6.32 -14.54 22.66
N ASN A 292 6.91 -13.41 23.02
CA ASN A 292 6.66 -12.13 22.35
C ASN A 292 7.15 -12.15 20.88
N LEU A 293 8.28 -12.80 20.60
CA LEU A 293 8.80 -12.96 19.24
C LEU A 293 7.82 -13.69 18.32
N VAL A 294 7.15 -14.75 18.80
CA VAL A 294 6.17 -15.49 18.02
C VAL A 294 5.06 -14.56 17.49
N VAL A 295 4.58 -13.63 18.32
CA VAL A 295 3.54 -12.66 17.90
C VAL A 295 4.06 -11.73 16.81
N VAL A 296 5.29 -11.23 16.96
CA VAL A 296 5.89 -10.33 15.95
C VAL A 296 6.10 -11.06 14.63
N PHE A 297 6.63 -12.28 14.67
CA PHE A 297 6.86 -13.08 13.45
C PHE A 297 5.56 -13.47 12.76
N THR A 298 4.50 -13.79 13.50
CA THR A 298 3.19 -14.08 12.91
C THR A 298 2.62 -12.88 12.16
N ARG A 299 2.72 -11.68 12.74
CA ARG A 299 2.30 -10.44 12.07
C ARG A 299 3.13 -10.15 10.82
N ALA A 300 4.44 -10.29 10.92
CA ALA A 300 5.33 -10.05 9.80
C ALA A 300 5.13 -11.07 8.67
N GLN A 301 4.80 -12.32 9.00
CA GLN A 301 4.45 -13.34 8.01
C GLN A 301 3.20 -12.94 7.22
N ALA A 302 2.13 -12.52 7.90
CA ALA A 302 0.91 -12.03 7.25
C ALA A 302 1.18 -10.77 6.39
N SER A 303 2.05 -9.86 6.86
CA SER A 303 2.45 -8.69 6.08
C SER A 303 3.27 -9.07 4.85
N ALA A 304 4.18 -10.05 4.96
CA ALA A 304 4.95 -10.56 3.84
C ALA A 304 4.05 -11.21 2.78
N GLU A 305 3.04 -11.98 3.19
CA GLU A 305 2.06 -12.59 2.28
C GLU A 305 1.30 -11.52 1.47
N ARG A 306 0.85 -10.43 2.10
CA ARG A 306 0.20 -9.32 1.40
C ARG A 306 1.14 -8.57 0.44
N ILE A 307 2.43 -8.45 0.79
CA ILE A 307 3.45 -7.87 -0.09
C ILE A 307 3.63 -8.74 -1.34
N PHE A 308 3.78 -10.06 -1.16
CA PHE A 308 3.96 -10.98 -2.29
C PHE A 308 2.69 -11.12 -3.14
N GLU A 309 1.51 -11.00 -2.56
CA GLU A 309 0.26 -10.95 -3.34
C GLU A 309 0.28 -9.83 -4.40
N VAL A 310 0.93 -8.69 -4.10
CA VAL A 310 1.12 -7.62 -5.09
C VAL A 310 2.28 -7.93 -6.04
N LEU A 311 3.46 -8.32 -5.50
CA LEU A 311 4.65 -8.56 -6.30
C LEU A 311 4.53 -9.73 -7.29
N ASP A 312 3.69 -10.69 -7.00
CA ASP A 312 3.44 -11.87 -7.84
C ASP A 312 2.19 -11.71 -8.71
N CYS A 313 1.50 -10.55 -8.63
CA CYS A 313 0.37 -10.23 -9.47
C CYS A 313 0.87 -9.79 -10.85
N GLU A 314 0.53 -10.52 -11.90
CA GLU A 314 0.87 -10.13 -13.26
C GLU A 314 -0.12 -9.08 -13.79
N PRO A 315 0.37 -8.02 -14.47
CA PRO A 315 -0.51 -7.02 -15.09
C PRO A 315 -1.41 -7.68 -16.16
N SER A 316 -2.67 -7.32 -16.17
CA SER A 316 -3.63 -7.82 -17.18
C SER A 316 -3.38 -7.22 -18.57
N VAL A 317 -2.84 -5.99 -18.62
CA VAL A 317 -2.41 -5.35 -19.86
C VAL A 317 -0.89 -5.51 -19.98
N ARG A 318 -0.42 -6.23 -20.98
CA ARG A 318 1.01 -6.54 -21.18
C ARG A 318 1.56 -5.87 -22.43
N GLU A 319 2.85 -5.56 -22.40
CA GLU A 319 3.57 -5.18 -23.61
C GLU A 319 3.52 -6.34 -24.64
N PRO A 320 3.38 -6.03 -25.92
CA PRO A 320 3.37 -7.06 -26.96
C PRO A 320 4.71 -7.79 -27.03
N ALA A 321 4.67 -9.12 -27.17
CA ALA A 321 5.88 -9.95 -27.26
C ALA A 321 6.73 -9.62 -28.51
N VAL A 322 6.08 -9.14 -29.57
CA VAL A 322 6.71 -8.60 -30.79
C VAL A 322 6.11 -7.22 -31.02
N ALA A 323 6.90 -6.20 -30.74
CA ALA A 323 6.48 -4.82 -30.99
C ALA A 323 6.42 -4.58 -32.50
N VAL A 324 5.27 -4.18 -33.01
CA VAL A 324 5.16 -3.60 -34.35
C VAL A 324 5.55 -2.14 -34.23
N GLU A 325 6.68 -1.74 -34.84
CA GLU A 325 6.99 -0.31 -34.95
C GLU A 325 5.82 0.38 -35.67
N CYS A 326 5.22 1.37 -35.01
CA CYS A 326 4.19 2.19 -35.63
C CYS A 326 4.85 2.97 -36.77
N ARG A 327 4.88 2.36 -37.96
CA ARG A 327 5.24 3.09 -39.17
C ARG A 327 3.99 3.82 -39.63
N PRO A 328 3.99 5.14 -39.66
CA PRO A 328 2.94 5.91 -40.31
C PRO A 328 3.03 5.68 -41.83
N SER A 329 2.62 4.51 -42.29
CA SER A 329 2.40 4.24 -43.71
C SER A 329 1.10 4.90 -44.08
N ALA A 330 1.12 5.93 -44.90
CA ALA A 330 0.01 6.66 -45.53
C ALA A 330 -1.11 7.11 -44.56
N PRO A 331 -1.77 8.24 -44.76
CA PRO A 331 -2.86 8.65 -43.88
C PRO A 331 -3.90 7.55 -43.82
N ALA A 332 -4.06 6.91 -42.64
CA ALA A 332 -5.10 5.90 -42.47
C ALA A 332 -6.44 6.54 -42.81
N SER A 333 -7.24 5.88 -43.63
CA SER A 333 -8.57 6.38 -43.98
C SER A 333 -9.51 6.48 -42.78
N GLN A 334 -9.18 5.75 -41.69
CA GLN A 334 -9.92 5.69 -40.45
C GLN A 334 -8.97 5.94 -39.25
N ALA A 335 -9.37 6.85 -38.36
CA ALA A 335 -8.63 7.14 -37.16
C ALA A 335 -8.90 6.12 -36.05
N ILE A 336 -10.16 5.65 -35.93
CA ILE A 336 -10.58 4.67 -34.93
C ILE A 336 -11.50 3.66 -35.59
N ARG A 337 -11.27 2.38 -35.30
CA ARG A 337 -12.16 1.29 -35.67
C ARG A 337 -12.39 0.37 -34.50
N LEU A 338 -13.65 0.17 -34.16
CA LEU A 338 -14.10 -0.81 -33.18
C LEU A 338 -14.86 -1.93 -33.92
N ALA A 339 -14.46 -3.16 -33.69
CA ALA A 339 -15.10 -4.33 -34.30
C ALA A 339 -15.54 -5.31 -33.21
N ASP A 340 -16.85 -5.37 -32.96
CA ASP A 340 -17.51 -6.25 -32.00
C ASP A 340 -16.89 -6.21 -30.60
N VAL A 341 -16.61 -5.00 -30.10
CA VAL A 341 -15.86 -4.78 -28.83
C VAL A 341 -16.74 -5.12 -27.64
N GLY A 342 -16.26 -6.06 -26.81
CA GLY A 342 -16.85 -6.44 -25.54
C GLY A 342 -15.85 -6.32 -24.38
N PHE A 343 -16.36 -5.92 -23.20
CA PHE A 343 -15.56 -5.83 -21.97
C PHE A 343 -16.40 -6.02 -20.72
N ALA A 344 -15.85 -6.77 -19.74
CA ALA A 344 -16.37 -6.89 -18.39
C ALA A 344 -15.26 -6.62 -17.39
N TYR A 345 -15.54 -5.82 -16.34
CA TYR A 345 -14.59 -5.63 -15.25
C TYR A 345 -14.35 -6.94 -14.48
N PRO A 346 -13.15 -7.19 -13.98
CA PRO A 346 -12.86 -8.37 -13.18
C PRO A 346 -13.82 -8.51 -12.00
N GLY A 347 -14.48 -9.68 -11.89
CA GLY A 347 -15.46 -9.96 -10.83
C GLY A 347 -16.86 -9.36 -11.05
N ALA A 348 -17.09 -8.61 -12.12
CA ALA A 348 -18.43 -8.13 -12.46
C ALA A 348 -19.23 -9.21 -13.19
N SER A 349 -20.51 -9.36 -12.82
CA SER A 349 -21.44 -10.29 -13.48
C SER A 349 -22.04 -9.74 -14.79
N LEU A 350 -21.95 -8.42 -15.00
CA LEU A 350 -22.50 -7.74 -16.17
C LEU A 350 -21.35 -7.17 -17.03
N ARG A 351 -21.54 -7.24 -18.36
CA ARG A 351 -20.64 -6.59 -19.31
C ARG A 351 -20.81 -5.07 -19.25
N ALA A 352 -19.70 -4.35 -19.17
CA ALA A 352 -19.69 -2.89 -19.23
C ALA A 352 -19.78 -2.37 -20.66
N VAL A 353 -19.25 -3.14 -21.63
CA VAL A 353 -19.36 -2.89 -23.07
C VAL A 353 -19.68 -4.23 -23.75
N GLU A 354 -20.61 -4.23 -24.73
CA GLU A 354 -21.06 -5.44 -25.42
C GLU A 354 -21.34 -5.15 -26.89
N GLY A 355 -20.52 -5.77 -27.77
CA GLY A 355 -20.75 -5.79 -29.20
C GLY A 355 -20.68 -4.42 -29.90
N VAL A 356 -19.83 -3.51 -29.44
CA VAL A 356 -19.75 -2.17 -30.04
C VAL A 356 -18.94 -2.21 -31.33
N THR A 357 -19.58 -1.81 -32.41
CA THR A 357 -18.96 -1.70 -33.74
C THR A 357 -19.19 -0.30 -34.31
N LEU A 358 -18.11 0.41 -34.62
CA LEU A 358 -18.14 1.73 -35.26
C LEU A 358 -16.79 2.07 -35.91
N GLN A 359 -16.81 3.08 -36.77
CA GLN A 359 -15.64 3.59 -37.47
C GLN A 359 -15.68 5.11 -37.47
N VAL A 360 -14.52 5.73 -37.27
CA VAL A 360 -14.34 7.18 -37.27
C VAL A 360 -13.33 7.54 -38.37
N PRO A 361 -13.67 8.42 -39.31
CA PRO A 361 -12.73 8.83 -40.34
C PRO A 361 -11.54 9.64 -39.76
N ALA A 362 -10.44 9.64 -40.46
CA ALA A 362 -9.32 10.51 -40.14
C ALA A 362 -9.74 11.99 -40.19
N GLY A 363 -9.31 12.76 -39.21
CA GLY A 363 -9.75 14.16 -39.03
C GLY A 363 -11.15 14.32 -38.40
N GLY A 364 -11.85 13.22 -38.15
CA GLY A 364 -13.22 13.24 -37.65
C GLY A 364 -13.33 13.33 -36.12
N THR A 365 -14.56 13.60 -35.69
CA THR A 365 -14.94 13.64 -34.28
C THR A 365 -15.94 12.52 -33.97
N LEU A 366 -15.65 11.73 -32.93
CA LEU A 366 -16.57 10.75 -32.33
C LEU A 366 -17.23 11.34 -31.09
N GLY A 367 -18.57 11.45 -31.14
CA GLY A 367 -19.36 11.72 -29.94
C GLY A 367 -19.86 10.42 -29.32
N VAL A 368 -19.65 10.22 -28.02
CA VAL A 368 -20.22 9.08 -27.28
C VAL A 368 -21.19 9.61 -26.24
N ILE A 369 -22.48 9.29 -26.41
CA ILE A 369 -23.56 9.79 -25.56
C ILE A 369 -24.39 8.66 -24.96
N GLY A 370 -24.98 8.90 -23.79
CA GLY A 370 -25.85 7.95 -23.08
C GLY A 370 -25.97 8.27 -21.59
N GLY A 371 -26.87 7.61 -20.89
CA GLY A 371 -27.07 7.80 -19.45
C GLY A 371 -25.88 7.38 -18.59
N THR A 372 -25.93 7.67 -17.30
CA THR A 372 -24.94 7.18 -16.32
C THR A 372 -24.91 5.66 -16.30
N GLY A 373 -23.72 5.06 -16.25
CA GLY A 373 -23.55 3.59 -16.25
C GLY A 373 -23.81 2.92 -17.61
N SER A 374 -23.90 3.65 -18.72
CA SER A 374 -24.09 3.05 -20.05
C SER A 374 -22.82 2.48 -20.70
N GLY A 375 -21.64 2.61 -20.08
CA GLY A 375 -20.37 2.08 -20.60
C GLY A 375 -19.48 3.08 -21.34
N LYS A 376 -19.84 4.36 -21.40
CA LYS A 376 -19.10 5.42 -22.13
C LYS A 376 -17.65 5.58 -21.70
N SER A 377 -17.41 5.79 -20.40
CA SER A 377 -16.07 5.96 -19.84
C SER A 377 -15.23 4.68 -19.99
N THR A 378 -15.88 3.52 -19.90
CA THR A 378 -15.22 2.22 -20.17
C THR A 378 -14.74 2.16 -21.62
N LEU A 379 -15.54 2.61 -22.58
CA LEU A 379 -15.13 2.67 -23.98
C LEU A 379 -13.93 3.61 -24.19
N ALA A 380 -13.94 4.78 -23.54
CA ALA A 380 -12.80 5.71 -23.56
C ALA A 380 -11.53 5.09 -22.96
N GLN A 381 -11.64 4.36 -21.86
CA GLN A 381 -10.53 3.68 -21.20
C GLN A 381 -9.96 2.52 -22.04
N LEU A 382 -10.80 1.82 -22.79
CA LEU A 382 -10.37 0.78 -23.73
C LEU A 382 -9.57 1.37 -24.91
N LEU A 383 -9.95 2.55 -25.42
CA LEU A 383 -9.22 3.25 -26.50
C LEU A 383 -7.78 3.62 -26.07
N VAL A 384 -7.57 4.02 -24.83
CA VAL A 384 -6.23 4.34 -24.27
C VAL A 384 -5.52 3.10 -23.71
N ARG A 385 -6.14 1.93 -23.88
CA ARG A 385 -5.62 0.66 -23.37
C ARG A 385 -5.25 0.72 -21.88
N LEU A 386 -6.15 1.29 -21.04
CA LEU A 386 -6.08 1.12 -19.58
C LEU A 386 -6.57 -0.27 -19.17
N TYR A 387 -7.40 -0.87 -20.02
CA TYR A 387 -7.88 -2.25 -19.97
C TYR A 387 -7.82 -2.83 -21.38
N ASP A 388 -7.61 -4.14 -21.50
CA ASP A 388 -7.75 -4.84 -22.77
C ASP A 388 -9.20 -5.31 -22.99
N ALA A 389 -9.72 -5.17 -24.21
CA ALA A 389 -11.03 -5.70 -24.57
C ALA A 389 -11.05 -7.22 -24.42
N THR A 390 -12.14 -7.76 -23.83
CA THR A 390 -12.31 -9.21 -23.65
C THR A 390 -12.74 -9.90 -24.96
N GLU A 391 -13.41 -9.16 -25.84
CA GLU A 391 -13.89 -9.62 -27.14
C GLU A 391 -13.70 -8.51 -28.18
N GLY A 392 -13.54 -8.91 -29.44
CA GLY A 392 -13.38 -7.99 -30.57
C GLY A 392 -11.98 -7.36 -30.67
N SER A 393 -11.88 -6.31 -31.47
CA SER A 393 -10.64 -5.56 -31.71
C SER A 393 -10.87 -4.05 -31.71
N ILE A 394 -9.84 -3.33 -31.31
CA ILE A 394 -9.78 -1.87 -31.29
C ILE A 394 -8.56 -1.46 -32.09
N GLU A 395 -8.78 -0.72 -33.15
CA GLU A 395 -7.71 -0.18 -33.99
C GLU A 395 -7.67 1.34 -33.84
N VAL A 396 -6.47 1.87 -33.65
CA VAL A 396 -6.18 3.30 -33.60
C VAL A 396 -5.17 3.62 -34.70
N LEU A 397 -5.53 4.53 -35.60
CA LEU A 397 -4.73 4.91 -36.76
C LEU A 397 -4.32 3.73 -37.65
N GLY A 398 -5.19 2.70 -37.71
CA GLY A 398 -5.00 1.51 -38.54
C GLY A 398 -4.29 0.34 -37.88
N GLU A 399 -3.85 0.49 -36.62
CA GLU A 399 -3.11 -0.55 -35.87
C GLU A 399 -3.94 -1.03 -34.66
N ASP A 400 -3.96 -2.34 -34.40
CA ASP A 400 -4.60 -2.89 -33.19
C ASP A 400 -3.83 -2.38 -31.96
N VAL A 401 -4.56 -1.82 -31.01
CA VAL A 401 -3.97 -1.27 -29.77
C VAL A 401 -3.15 -2.30 -28.99
N ARG A 402 -3.42 -3.60 -29.16
CA ARG A 402 -2.68 -4.69 -28.51
C ARG A 402 -1.34 -5.01 -29.16
N SER A 403 -1.15 -4.62 -30.43
CA SER A 403 0.08 -4.84 -31.19
C SER A 403 1.12 -3.76 -30.96
N LEU A 404 0.70 -2.59 -30.44
CA LEU A 404 1.55 -1.43 -30.20
C LEU A 404 2.16 -1.46 -28.79
N PRO A 405 3.45 -1.04 -28.62
CA PRO A 405 4.00 -0.74 -27.32
C PRO A 405 3.15 0.31 -26.60
N LEU A 406 2.90 0.12 -25.29
CA LEU A 406 2.03 1.03 -24.51
C LEU A 406 2.53 2.47 -24.54
N GLY A 407 3.87 2.65 -24.50
CA GLY A 407 4.49 3.96 -24.57
C GLY A 407 4.17 4.69 -25.88
N GLU A 408 4.27 4.00 -27.03
CA GLU A 408 3.98 4.55 -28.35
C GLU A 408 2.48 4.84 -28.51
N LEU A 409 1.62 3.91 -28.13
CA LEU A 409 0.16 4.09 -28.18
C LEU A 409 -0.27 5.32 -27.37
N ARG A 410 0.20 5.43 -26.12
CA ARG A 410 -0.17 6.53 -25.23
C ARG A 410 0.49 7.86 -25.61
N ALA A 411 1.63 7.84 -26.28
CA ALA A 411 2.21 9.03 -26.87
C ALA A 411 1.36 9.62 -28.00
N MET A 412 0.64 8.79 -28.75
CA MET A 412 -0.28 9.24 -29.81
C MET A 412 -1.62 9.75 -29.27
N ILE A 413 -2.03 9.33 -28.06
CA ILE A 413 -3.34 9.62 -27.50
C ILE A 413 -3.22 10.63 -26.35
N GLY A 414 -3.91 11.77 -26.45
CA GLY A 414 -4.17 12.67 -25.32
C GLY A 414 -5.42 12.19 -24.60
N TYR A 415 -5.32 11.90 -23.30
CA TYR A 415 -6.46 11.45 -22.50
C TYR A 415 -6.79 12.41 -21.37
N VAL A 416 -8.03 12.86 -21.32
CA VAL A 416 -8.58 13.68 -20.23
C VAL A 416 -9.59 12.85 -19.46
N PRO A 417 -9.28 12.41 -18.24
CA PRO A 417 -10.20 11.61 -17.43
C PRO A 417 -11.38 12.45 -16.92
N GLN A 418 -12.48 11.79 -16.60
CA GLN A 418 -13.68 12.41 -16.03
C GLN A 418 -13.38 13.23 -14.77
N LYS A 419 -12.53 12.72 -13.88
CA LYS A 419 -12.09 13.43 -12.69
C LYS A 419 -10.78 14.15 -12.97
N ALA A 420 -10.83 15.49 -12.95
CA ALA A 420 -9.64 16.31 -13.13
C ALA A 420 -8.71 16.15 -11.92
N GLU A 421 -7.56 15.53 -12.13
CA GLU A 421 -6.53 15.35 -11.11
C GLU A 421 -5.22 16.00 -11.54
N LEU A 422 -4.73 16.92 -10.69
CA LEU A 422 -3.43 17.55 -10.84
C LEU A 422 -2.48 17.02 -9.75
N VAL A 423 -1.21 16.93 -10.11
CA VAL A 423 -0.16 16.50 -9.17
C VAL A 423 0.45 17.73 -8.51
N SER A 424 0.83 17.59 -7.24
CA SER A 424 1.52 18.65 -6.51
C SER A 424 2.83 19.05 -7.21
N GLY A 425 3.07 20.35 -7.30
CA GLY A 425 4.21 20.93 -7.99
C GLY A 425 3.88 22.29 -8.58
N THR A 426 4.15 22.51 -9.87
CA THR A 426 3.78 23.74 -10.59
C THR A 426 2.83 23.43 -11.75
N ILE A 427 2.19 24.46 -12.32
CA ILE A 427 1.43 24.30 -13.58
C ILE A 427 2.37 23.77 -14.67
N ARG A 428 3.56 24.32 -14.80
CA ARG A 428 4.61 23.87 -15.74
C ARG A 428 4.87 22.37 -15.56
N SER A 429 5.17 21.91 -14.35
CA SER A 429 5.48 20.50 -14.10
C SER A 429 4.33 19.56 -14.44
N ASN A 430 3.07 20.00 -14.26
CA ASN A 430 1.89 19.24 -14.66
C ASN A 430 1.72 19.16 -16.18
N LEU A 431 2.00 20.24 -16.91
CA LEU A 431 1.91 20.27 -18.37
C LEU A 431 3.01 19.42 -19.03
N LEU A 432 4.23 19.49 -18.51
CA LEU A 432 5.38 18.72 -18.99
C LEU A 432 5.26 17.19 -18.76
N TRP A 433 4.25 16.72 -18.06
CA TRP A 433 4.03 15.28 -17.84
C TRP A 433 3.86 14.49 -19.13
N ARG A 434 3.28 15.11 -20.15
CA ARG A 434 3.08 14.45 -21.44
C ARG A 434 4.35 14.51 -22.29
N ASP A 435 4.99 15.67 -22.35
CA ASP A 435 6.24 15.88 -23.07
C ASP A 435 7.16 16.77 -22.23
N ALA A 436 8.21 16.15 -21.69
CA ALA A 436 9.20 16.84 -20.86
C ALA A 436 10.07 17.82 -21.65
N SER A 437 10.09 17.71 -22.99
CA SER A 437 10.87 18.56 -23.89
C SER A 437 10.10 19.77 -24.44
N ALA A 438 8.80 19.87 -24.13
CA ALA A 438 7.94 20.93 -24.65
C ALA A 438 8.42 22.33 -24.22
N SER A 439 8.46 23.24 -25.18
CA SER A 439 8.83 24.64 -24.97
C SER A 439 7.71 25.42 -24.28
N ASP A 440 8.06 26.54 -23.65
CA ASP A 440 7.06 27.47 -23.06
C ASP A 440 6.00 27.92 -24.07
N ALA A 441 6.39 28.13 -25.32
CA ALA A 441 5.46 28.49 -26.38
C ALA A 441 4.41 27.39 -26.66
N GLU A 442 4.80 26.12 -26.58
CA GLU A 442 3.90 24.98 -26.72
C GLU A 442 2.99 24.84 -25.50
N LEU A 443 3.52 25.06 -24.29
CA LEU A 443 2.72 25.07 -23.08
C LEU A 443 1.65 26.17 -23.12
N TRP A 444 2.01 27.37 -23.55
CA TRP A 444 1.04 28.46 -23.69
C TRP A 444 0.00 28.22 -24.79
N ARG A 445 0.38 27.63 -25.92
CA ARG A 445 -0.55 27.19 -26.96
C ARG A 445 -1.58 26.18 -26.40
N ALA A 446 -1.11 25.18 -25.70
CA ALA A 446 -1.99 24.19 -25.07
C ALA A 446 -2.95 24.83 -24.06
N LEU A 447 -2.49 25.81 -23.26
CA LEU A 447 -3.31 26.58 -22.34
C LEU A 447 -4.34 27.47 -23.06
N GLU A 448 -3.96 28.07 -24.19
CA GLU A 448 -4.87 28.89 -25.02
C GLU A 448 -5.97 28.03 -25.63
N THR A 449 -5.62 26.88 -26.22
CA THR A 449 -6.59 25.94 -26.74
C THR A 449 -7.53 25.42 -25.66
N ALA A 450 -7.02 25.13 -24.47
CA ALA A 450 -7.81 24.67 -23.32
C ALA A 450 -8.58 25.79 -22.61
N GLN A 451 -8.58 27.02 -23.11
CA GLN A 451 -9.23 28.19 -22.49
C GLN A 451 -8.70 28.47 -21.05
N ALA A 452 -7.42 28.12 -20.79
CA ALA A 452 -6.80 28.26 -19.48
C ALA A 452 -5.81 29.44 -19.39
N ALA A 453 -5.32 29.94 -20.53
CA ALA A 453 -4.24 30.93 -20.59
C ALA A 453 -4.57 32.22 -19.83
N GLU A 454 -5.81 32.70 -19.90
CA GLU A 454 -6.20 33.96 -19.28
C GLU A 454 -6.04 33.92 -17.76
N PHE A 455 -6.56 32.87 -17.09
CA PHE A 455 -6.45 32.80 -15.62
C PHE A 455 -5.01 32.45 -15.18
N VAL A 456 -4.24 31.67 -15.97
CA VAL A 456 -2.84 31.36 -15.66
C VAL A 456 -1.96 32.62 -15.74
N ARG A 457 -2.18 33.49 -16.76
CA ARG A 457 -1.49 34.80 -16.88
C ARG A 457 -1.78 35.75 -15.73
N ARG A 458 -2.96 35.63 -15.07
CA ARG A 458 -3.31 36.43 -13.90
C ARG A 458 -2.64 35.94 -12.61
N LEU A 459 -2.10 34.74 -12.58
CA LEU A 459 -1.37 34.23 -11.43
C LEU A 459 0.01 34.92 -11.30
N PRO A 460 0.46 35.29 -10.09
CA PRO A 460 1.73 36.01 -9.90
C PRO A 460 2.95 35.32 -10.48
N ARG A 461 2.95 33.97 -10.55
CA ARG A 461 4.05 33.15 -11.09
C ARG A 461 3.74 32.52 -12.44
N GLY A 462 2.59 32.78 -13.05
CA GLY A 462 2.17 32.21 -14.33
C GLY A 462 2.30 30.68 -14.37
N LEU A 463 3.12 30.15 -15.30
CA LEU A 463 3.39 28.70 -15.42
C LEU A 463 4.04 28.08 -14.18
N ASP A 464 4.78 28.86 -13.40
CA ASP A 464 5.47 28.38 -12.20
C ASP A 464 4.61 28.57 -10.92
N ALA A 465 3.31 28.90 -11.08
CA ALA A 465 2.37 28.92 -9.98
C ALA A 465 2.20 27.53 -9.38
N GLU A 466 2.12 27.47 -8.04
CA GLU A 466 2.05 26.25 -7.26
C GLU A 466 0.70 25.54 -7.45
N VAL A 467 0.76 24.21 -7.55
CA VAL A 467 -0.37 23.29 -7.60
C VAL A 467 -0.32 22.42 -6.35
N GLU A 468 -1.33 22.55 -5.50
CA GLU A 468 -1.48 21.65 -4.34
C GLU A 468 -1.94 20.25 -4.77
N ALA A 469 -1.81 19.25 -3.87
CA ALA A 469 -2.23 17.90 -4.14
C ALA A 469 -3.70 17.84 -4.61
N GLY A 470 -3.93 17.21 -5.76
CA GLY A 470 -5.24 17.15 -6.40
C GLY A 470 -5.72 18.49 -6.97
N GLY A 471 -4.88 19.53 -7.00
CA GLY A 471 -5.25 20.86 -7.46
C GLY A 471 -6.22 21.58 -6.52
N GLY A 472 -6.10 21.36 -5.19
CA GLY A 472 -7.03 21.89 -4.19
C GLY A 472 -7.18 23.41 -4.18
N ASN A 473 -6.16 24.12 -4.63
CA ASN A 473 -6.11 25.58 -4.75
C ASN A 473 -6.76 26.14 -6.04
N PHE A 474 -7.28 25.27 -6.93
CA PHE A 474 -8.00 25.67 -8.15
C PHE A 474 -9.49 25.32 -8.10
N SER A 475 -10.33 26.10 -8.78
CA SER A 475 -11.73 25.74 -8.97
C SER A 475 -11.88 24.49 -9.85
N GLY A 476 -13.05 23.82 -9.82
CA GLY A 476 -13.32 22.64 -10.64
C GLY A 476 -13.06 22.88 -12.13
N GLY A 477 -13.59 23.97 -12.67
CA GLY A 477 -13.37 24.35 -14.08
C GLY A 477 -11.93 24.72 -14.41
N GLN A 478 -11.18 25.34 -13.48
CA GLN A 478 -9.76 25.62 -13.68
C GLN A 478 -8.94 24.31 -13.72
N ARG A 479 -9.17 23.39 -12.77
CA ARG A 479 -8.54 22.05 -12.80
C ARG A 479 -8.81 21.32 -14.10
N GLN A 480 -10.06 21.34 -14.54
CA GLN A 480 -10.47 20.67 -15.78
C GLN A 480 -9.71 21.23 -16.98
N ARG A 481 -9.67 22.57 -17.12
CA ARG A 481 -8.93 23.22 -18.22
C ARG A 481 -7.43 22.96 -18.18
N LEU A 482 -6.82 22.93 -16.99
CA LEU A 482 -5.40 22.54 -16.85
C LEU A 482 -5.15 21.07 -17.24
N THR A 483 -6.10 20.16 -16.91
CA THR A 483 -6.01 18.76 -17.31
C THR A 483 -6.17 18.58 -18.82
N ILE A 484 -7.05 19.36 -19.45
CA ILE A 484 -7.19 19.42 -20.91
C ILE A 484 -5.91 19.97 -21.55
N ALA A 485 -5.36 21.08 -21.03
CA ALA A 485 -4.10 21.64 -21.53
C ALA A 485 -2.96 20.61 -21.45
N ARG A 486 -2.84 19.88 -20.34
CA ARG A 486 -1.85 18.80 -20.19
C ARG A 486 -1.99 17.72 -21.28
N ALA A 487 -3.21 17.34 -21.63
CA ALA A 487 -3.46 16.34 -22.67
C ALA A 487 -3.15 16.84 -24.08
N LEU A 488 -3.16 18.17 -24.31
CA LEU A 488 -2.87 18.80 -25.60
C LEU A 488 -1.38 19.05 -25.86
N VAL A 489 -0.53 19.07 -24.82
CA VAL A 489 0.94 19.25 -25.00
C VAL A 489 1.47 18.12 -25.88
N GLY A 490 2.36 18.46 -26.83
CA GLY A 490 2.95 17.49 -27.76
C GLY A 490 2.01 17.04 -28.89
N ASP A 491 0.98 17.80 -29.19
CA ASP A 491 0.04 17.64 -30.32
C ASP A 491 -0.43 16.18 -30.57
N PRO A 492 -1.27 15.62 -29.68
CA PRO A 492 -1.73 14.24 -29.79
C PRO A 492 -2.50 14.00 -31.09
N ARG A 493 -2.27 12.85 -31.73
CA ARG A 493 -3.02 12.45 -32.94
C ARG A 493 -4.46 12.06 -32.65
N VAL A 494 -4.72 11.54 -31.46
CA VAL A 494 -6.07 11.23 -30.96
C VAL A 494 -6.26 11.91 -29.62
N LEU A 495 -7.33 12.68 -29.46
CA LEU A 495 -7.69 13.31 -28.18
C LEU A 495 -8.96 12.66 -27.64
N VAL A 496 -8.90 12.08 -26.45
CA VAL A 496 -10.03 11.46 -25.79
C VAL A 496 -10.42 12.30 -24.58
N LEU A 497 -11.64 12.84 -24.60
CA LEU A 497 -12.22 13.70 -23.56
C LEU A 497 -13.35 12.92 -22.86
N ASP A 498 -13.08 12.37 -21.65
CA ASP A 498 -14.08 11.64 -20.89
C ASP A 498 -14.83 12.57 -19.94
N ASP A 499 -16.03 12.99 -20.36
CA ASP A 499 -16.93 13.94 -19.65
C ASP A 499 -16.24 15.24 -19.22
N ALA A 500 -15.26 15.67 -20.03
CA ALA A 500 -14.35 16.79 -19.71
C ALA A 500 -15.04 18.15 -19.66
N SER A 501 -16.26 18.28 -20.20
CA SER A 501 -17.04 19.51 -20.21
C SER A 501 -18.00 19.65 -19.01
N SER A 502 -18.16 18.62 -18.18
CA SER A 502 -19.16 18.61 -17.09
C SER A 502 -18.91 19.70 -16.03
N ALA A 503 -17.66 20.11 -15.82
CA ALA A 503 -17.26 21.16 -14.87
C ALA A 503 -17.10 22.55 -15.51
N LEU A 504 -17.37 22.68 -16.83
CA LEU A 504 -17.26 23.93 -17.57
C LEU A 504 -18.63 24.59 -17.74
N ASP A 505 -18.65 25.91 -17.77
CA ASP A 505 -19.80 26.68 -18.21
C ASP A 505 -20.02 26.55 -19.73
N LEU A 506 -21.24 26.77 -20.20
CA LEU A 506 -21.63 26.56 -21.59
C LEU A 506 -20.80 27.38 -22.59
N LYS A 507 -20.42 28.60 -22.21
CA LYS A 507 -19.62 29.49 -23.06
C LYS A 507 -18.20 28.94 -23.22
N THR A 508 -17.53 28.63 -22.13
CA THR A 508 -16.18 28.05 -22.15
C THR A 508 -16.12 26.71 -22.86
N ASP A 509 -17.15 25.86 -22.71
CA ASP A 509 -17.27 24.58 -23.44
C ASP A 509 -17.39 24.81 -24.95
N ALA A 510 -18.19 25.77 -25.41
CA ALA A 510 -18.34 26.11 -26.83
C ALA A 510 -17.03 26.68 -27.42
N GLU A 511 -16.34 27.57 -26.70
CA GLU A 511 -15.04 28.12 -27.09
C GLU A 511 -13.97 27.05 -27.18
N LEU A 512 -13.92 26.12 -26.21
CA LEU A 512 -13.01 24.98 -26.20
C LEU A 512 -13.24 24.07 -27.44
N ARG A 513 -14.49 23.70 -27.72
CA ARG A 513 -14.83 22.85 -28.89
C ARG A 513 -14.41 23.53 -30.20
N THR A 514 -14.64 24.84 -30.32
CA THR A 514 -14.23 25.60 -31.51
C THR A 514 -12.71 25.60 -31.65
N ALA A 515 -11.96 25.82 -30.57
CA ALA A 515 -10.51 25.80 -30.56
C ALA A 515 -9.95 24.40 -30.92
N LEU A 516 -10.54 23.32 -30.37
CA LEU A 516 -10.14 21.95 -30.67
C LEU A 516 -10.33 21.59 -32.15
N ARG A 517 -11.47 21.98 -32.75
CA ARG A 517 -11.71 21.78 -34.19
C ARG A 517 -10.67 22.48 -35.07
N THR A 518 -10.32 23.71 -34.69
CA THR A 518 -9.33 24.49 -35.46
C THR A 518 -7.93 23.85 -35.38
N CYS A 519 -7.54 23.33 -34.23
CA CYS A 519 -6.26 22.65 -34.03
C CYS A 519 -6.16 21.36 -34.87
N HIS A 520 -7.21 20.53 -34.92
CA HIS A 520 -7.20 19.26 -35.64
C HIS A 520 -7.37 19.43 -37.16
N ALA A 521 -8.06 20.46 -37.63
CA ALA A 521 -8.21 20.77 -39.05
C ALA A 521 -6.88 21.15 -39.71
N GLY A 522 -5.90 21.63 -38.95
CA GLY A 522 -4.53 21.94 -39.41
C GLY A 522 -3.52 20.81 -39.30
N ALA A 523 -3.88 19.67 -38.67
CA ALA A 523 -2.96 18.57 -38.47
C ALA A 523 -2.74 17.77 -39.75
N ALA A 524 -1.53 17.81 -40.31
CA ALA A 524 -1.14 17.17 -41.58
C ALA A 524 -1.31 15.62 -41.61
N LEU A 525 -1.67 14.98 -40.50
CA LEU A 525 -1.75 13.52 -40.34
C LEU A 525 -3.12 13.01 -39.86
N GLY A 526 -4.20 13.81 -39.96
CA GLY A 526 -5.55 13.35 -39.70
C GLY A 526 -5.84 13.04 -38.23
N GLY A 527 -5.74 14.06 -37.35
CA GLY A 527 -6.10 13.92 -35.93
C GLY A 527 -7.57 13.52 -35.73
N CYS A 528 -7.89 12.89 -34.60
CA CYS A 528 -9.26 12.51 -34.24
C CYS A 528 -9.58 12.96 -32.81
N THR A 529 -10.81 13.45 -32.60
CA THR A 529 -11.29 13.79 -31.24
C THR A 529 -12.42 12.85 -30.84
N VAL A 530 -12.32 12.26 -29.64
CA VAL A 530 -13.38 11.48 -29.01
C VAL A 530 -13.94 12.30 -27.85
N VAL A 531 -15.23 12.64 -27.93
CA VAL A 531 -15.95 13.41 -26.90
C VAL A 531 -16.97 12.49 -26.25
N VAL A 532 -16.71 12.10 -25.02
CA VAL A 532 -17.67 11.39 -24.19
C VAL A 532 -18.43 12.42 -23.37
N SER A 533 -19.76 12.44 -23.49
CA SER A 533 -20.57 13.39 -22.74
C SER A 533 -21.96 12.84 -22.44
N GLN A 534 -22.62 13.41 -21.45
CA GLN A 534 -24.05 13.24 -21.22
C GLN A 534 -24.87 14.37 -21.88
N ARG A 535 -24.22 15.46 -22.30
CA ARG A 535 -24.87 16.63 -22.90
C ARG A 535 -24.90 16.48 -24.43
N VAL A 536 -26.10 16.62 -25.00
CA VAL A 536 -26.31 16.60 -26.48
C VAL A 536 -25.49 17.71 -27.13
N ALA A 537 -25.51 18.92 -26.56
CA ALA A 537 -24.79 20.07 -27.07
C ALA A 537 -23.27 19.82 -27.25
N SER A 538 -22.66 18.90 -26.47
CA SER A 538 -21.23 18.58 -26.59
C SER A 538 -20.91 17.62 -27.74
N VAL A 539 -21.90 16.88 -28.28
CA VAL A 539 -21.69 15.82 -29.29
C VAL A 539 -22.50 16.01 -30.57
N CYS A 540 -23.47 16.93 -30.60
CA CYS A 540 -24.37 17.08 -31.75
C CYS A 540 -23.66 17.42 -33.06
N ASP A 541 -22.51 18.05 -33.00
CA ASP A 541 -21.70 18.42 -34.15
C ASP A 541 -20.62 17.35 -34.50
N ALA A 542 -20.61 16.20 -33.86
CA ALA A 542 -19.63 15.14 -34.15
C ALA A 542 -19.99 14.45 -35.50
N ASP A 543 -18.95 14.02 -36.26
CA ASP A 543 -19.11 13.33 -37.54
C ASP A 543 -19.76 11.96 -37.35
N VAL A 544 -19.45 11.30 -36.22
CA VAL A 544 -20.04 10.03 -35.82
C VAL A 544 -20.46 10.16 -34.36
N ILE A 545 -21.72 9.85 -34.08
CA ILE A 545 -22.25 9.80 -32.70
C ILE A 545 -22.60 8.35 -32.39
N CYS A 546 -22.09 7.82 -31.29
CA CYS A 546 -22.43 6.51 -30.73
C CYS A 546 -23.34 6.70 -29.51
N VAL A 547 -24.58 6.23 -29.61
CA VAL A 547 -25.54 6.27 -28.50
C VAL A 547 -25.44 4.97 -27.71
N MET A 548 -25.00 5.08 -26.46
CA MET A 548 -24.80 3.92 -25.59
C MET A 548 -25.92 3.75 -24.57
N ARG A 549 -26.43 2.52 -24.45
CA ARG A 549 -27.42 2.11 -23.44
C ARG A 549 -27.09 0.72 -22.91
N ARG A 550 -26.87 0.58 -21.60
CA ARG A 550 -26.58 -0.70 -20.93
C ARG A 550 -25.43 -1.50 -21.58
N GLY A 551 -24.33 -0.83 -21.90
CA GLY A 551 -23.16 -1.45 -22.52
C GLY A 551 -23.20 -1.61 -24.03
N ARG A 552 -24.32 -1.38 -24.67
CA ARG A 552 -24.51 -1.60 -26.14
C ARG A 552 -24.62 -0.27 -26.89
N ALA A 553 -24.12 -0.23 -28.10
CA ALA A 553 -24.38 0.84 -29.05
C ALA A 553 -25.79 0.64 -29.66
N VAL A 554 -26.75 1.47 -29.26
CA VAL A 554 -28.14 1.41 -29.72
C VAL A 554 -28.41 2.29 -30.95
N GLY A 555 -27.45 3.12 -31.33
CA GLY A 555 -27.48 3.94 -32.53
C GLY A 555 -26.09 4.48 -32.83
N VAL A 556 -25.69 4.46 -34.11
CA VAL A 556 -24.46 5.05 -34.65
C VAL A 556 -24.82 5.83 -35.91
N GLY A 557 -24.38 7.10 -35.99
CA GLY A 557 -24.63 7.95 -37.16
C GLY A 557 -24.46 9.43 -36.84
N THR A 558 -24.83 10.31 -37.72
CA THR A 558 -24.83 11.76 -37.51
C THR A 558 -26.04 12.20 -36.65
N HIS A 559 -25.99 13.41 -36.11
CA HIS A 559 -27.10 13.99 -35.31
C HIS A 559 -28.45 13.87 -36.01
N GLY A 560 -28.53 14.27 -37.30
CA GLY A 560 -29.77 14.21 -38.07
C GLY A 560 -30.27 12.76 -38.32
N GLN A 561 -29.36 11.82 -38.61
CA GLN A 561 -29.71 10.41 -38.78
C GLN A 561 -30.22 9.79 -37.46
N LEU A 562 -29.62 10.12 -36.33
CA LEU A 562 -30.03 9.58 -35.05
C LEU A 562 -31.34 10.18 -34.55
N LEU A 563 -31.61 11.46 -34.81
CA LEU A 563 -32.93 12.07 -34.56
C LEU A 563 -34.02 11.35 -35.32
N ALA A 564 -33.76 10.94 -36.57
CA ALA A 564 -34.75 10.25 -37.38
C ALA A 564 -34.93 8.78 -36.96
N ASN A 565 -33.83 8.06 -36.67
CA ASN A 565 -33.84 6.59 -36.62
C ASN A 565 -33.57 6.01 -35.20
N CYS A 566 -33.13 6.79 -34.20
CA CYS A 566 -32.83 6.28 -32.88
C CYS A 566 -33.76 6.87 -31.81
N PRO A 567 -34.75 6.11 -31.31
CA PRO A 567 -35.69 6.60 -30.29
C PRO A 567 -35.01 7.04 -29.01
N VAL A 568 -33.94 6.32 -28.60
CA VAL A 568 -33.17 6.64 -27.39
C VAL A 568 -32.44 7.98 -27.51
N TYR A 569 -31.89 8.28 -28.68
CA TYR A 569 -31.24 9.56 -28.93
C TYR A 569 -32.24 10.72 -28.86
N ARG A 570 -33.39 10.52 -29.49
CA ARG A 570 -34.49 11.51 -29.48
C ARG A 570 -34.97 11.78 -28.03
N GLU A 571 -35.18 10.73 -27.23
CA GLU A 571 -35.54 10.84 -25.81
C GLU A 571 -34.54 11.71 -25.03
N ILE A 572 -33.22 11.52 -25.27
CA ILE A 572 -32.16 12.32 -24.64
C ILE A 572 -32.23 13.77 -25.10
N VAL A 573 -32.41 14.03 -26.38
CA VAL A 573 -32.51 15.40 -26.95
C VAL A 573 -33.73 16.11 -26.41
N ASP A 574 -34.91 15.47 -26.45
CA ASP A 574 -36.16 16.07 -25.97
C ASP A 574 -36.11 16.41 -24.48
N SER A 575 -35.51 15.53 -23.69
CA SER A 575 -35.35 15.77 -22.24
C SER A 575 -34.46 16.98 -21.94
N GLN A 576 -33.37 17.19 -22.68
CA GLN A 576 -32.45 18.32 -22.46
C GLN A 576 -32.99 19.64 -23.03
N GLN A 577 -33.74 19.60 -24.11
CA GLN A 577 -34.43 20.81 -24.63
C GLN A 577 -35.56 21.27 -23.71
N ALA A 578 -36.26 20.34 -23.04
CA ALA A 578 -37.29 20.68 -22.06
C ALA A 578 -36.68 21.39 -20.83
N ASP A 579 -35.52 20.96 -20.37
CA ASP A 579 -34.80 21.59 -19.25
C ASP A 579 -34.27 22.99 -19.60
N GLU A 580 -33.81 23.24 -20.84
CA GLU A 580 -33.39 24.56 -21.32
C GLU A 580 -34.59 25.52 -21.51
N GLY A 581 -35.75 25.00 -21.88
CA GLY A 581 -37.00 25.80 -22.04
C GLY A 581 -37.60 26.28 -20.72
N VAL A 582 -37.39 25.61 -19.63
CA VAL A 582 -37.88 26.00 -18.28
C VAL A 582 -37.10 27.17 -17.68
N VAL A 583 -35.85 27.39 -18.09
CA VAL A 583 -35.01 28.52 -17.60
C VAL A 583 -35.39 29.87 -18.20
N VAL A 584 -36.19 29.90 -19.28
CA VAL A 584 -36.56 31.16 -19.96
C VAL A 584 -37.84 31.80 -19.39
N HIS A 585 -38.56 31.17 -18.48
CA HIS A 585 -39.82 31.67 -17.92
C HIS A 585 -39.87 31.66 -16.36
N GLY A 586 -38.73 31.85 -15.68
CA GLY A 586 -38.69 32.02 -14.23
C GLY A 586 -37.99 33.28 -13.80
#